data_fffe3d0b13130fcc3f55262fa02d297e
#
_entry.id   fffe3d0b13130fcc3f55262fa02d297e
#
_cell.length_a   1.000
_cell.length_b   1.000
_cell.length_c   1.000
_cell.angle_alpha   90.00
_cell.angle_beta   90.00
_cell.angle_gamma   90.00
#
_symmetry.space_group_name_H-M   'P 1'
#
loop_
_entity.id
_entity.type
_entity.pdbx_description
1 polymer ?
#
loop_
_entity_poly.entity_id
_entity_poly.type
_entity_poly.pdbx_seq_one_letter_code
_entity_poly.pdbx_strand_id
1 'polypeptide(L)'
;DNAALGSGQTASDEMLVTVSGTAGPFEVTSQASTDLSWTQGSTQTITWSVNGTNILSGASNVNIKLSTDGGLTFPITLVSNTPNDGSQSIVVPDVTALKCRILVEPTNSIFYSMNPTPFAIGYTTVSACNTYTFSAPITIPDGVSSYTTRQIVVPADLGNVTDVDVEVALSHTYMSDVELEIISPQNTTVRLLQRVCGSSRIPLTLKIDDSGSVIQCASSDFQVVTPTDLLSGFNAQNPAGTWTLRVRDAYANDSGTISSSSVTICTQKATLGTEQLGIADFKLFPNPSDGNFKIEFSSVSSLPIVVSVVDMLGRKVYQKQYETTANFSESIDLKKIMAGVYVVTVEDGDRKEVKKIVIQ
;
A
#
# COMPACT_ATOMS: atom_id res chain seq x y z
N ASP A 1 -8.54 -43.21 1.75
CA ASP A 1 -8.72 -44.57 2.27
C ASP A 1 -8.74 -45.55 1.09
N ASN A 2 -7.73 -46.44 1.00
CA ASN A 2 -7.57 -47.42 -0.08
C ASN A 2 -7.63 -48.88 0.46
N ALA A 3 -8.31 -49.08 1.57
CA ALA A 3 -8.41 -50.41 2.14
C ALA A 3 -9.27 -51.33 1.26
N ALA A 4 -8.68 -52.39 0.71
CA ALA A 4 -9.30 -53.36 -0.20
C ALA A 4 -10.42 -54.24 0.42
N LEU A 5 -10.71 -54.09 1.71
CA LEU A 5 -11.69 -54.91 2.44
C LEU A 5 -12.51 -54.14 3.46
N GLY A 6 -12.77 -52.85 3.22
CA GLY A 6 -13.70 -52.08 4.05
C GLY A 6 -13.21 -51.69 5.44
N SER A 7 -11.94 -51.94 5.79
CA SER A 7 -11.32 -51.43 7.01
C SER A 7 -10.50 -50.19 6.68
N GLY A 8 -10.86 -49.06 7.29
CA GLY A 8 -10.10 -47.82 7.16
C GLY A 8 -8.67 -47.98 7.66
N GLN A 9 -7.72 -47.36 6.97
CA GLN A 9 -6.35 -47.20 7.44
C GLN A 9 -6.16 -45.76 7.95
N THR A 10 -5.64 -45.61 9.13
CA THR A 10 -5.22 -44.34 9.71
C THR A 10 -3.70 -44.27 9.69
N ALA A 11 -3.17 -43.15 9.21
CA ALA A 11 -1.77 -42.79 9.39
C ALA A 11 -1.71 -41.60 10.33
N SER A 12 -0.80 -41.63 11.29
CA SER A 12 -0.50 -40.52 12.17
C SER A 12 0.98 -40.17 12.03
N ASP A 13 1.30 -38.90 12.06
CA ASP A 13 2.65 -38.38 12.16
C ASP A 13 2.71 -37.43 13.38
N GLU A 14 3.80 -37.51 14.11
CA GLU A 14 3.99 -36.70 15.31
C GLU A 14 5.22 -35.79 15.13
N MET A 15 5.07 -34.50 15.45
CA MET A 15 6.16 -33.55 15.48
C MET A 15 6.29 -32.96 16.87
N LEU A 16 7.50 -32.97 17.43
CA LEU A 16 7.81 -32.27 18.67
C LEU A 16 8.05 -30.79 18.38
N VAL A 17 7.22 -29.93 18.94
CA VAL A 17 7.40 -28.48 18.91
C VAL A 17 7.76 -28.00 20.31
N THR A 18 8.91 -27.31 20.43
CA THR A 18 9.35 -26.72 21.68
C THR A 18 9.00 -25.25 21.70
N VAL A 19 8.23 -24.82 22.72
CA VAL A 19 7.91 -23.41 22.94
C VAL A 19 8.96 -22.79 23.87
N SER A 20 9.62 -21.72 23.42
CA SER A 20 10.53 -20.93 24.25
C SER A 20 9.75 -19.82 24.96
N GLY A 21 9.82 -19.79 26.29
CA GLY A 21 9.23 -18.70 27.10
C GLY A 21 10.15 -17.48 27.26
N THR A 22 11.38 -17.51 26.69
CA THR A 22 12.41 -16.49 26.87
C THR A 22 12.84 -15.81 25.57
N ALA A 23 12.36 -16.28 24.42
CA ALA A 23 12.69 -15.72 23.11
C ALA A 23 11.41 -15.34 22.34
N GLY A 24 11.45 -14.18 21.64
CA GLY A 24 10.31 -13.64 20.90
C GLY A 24 9.61 -12.47 21.62
N PRO A 25 8.66 -11.79 20.96
CA PRO A 25 8.25 -12.02 19.59
C PRO A 25 9.33 -11.67 18.56
N PHE A 26 9.37 -12.44 17.47
CA PHE A 26 10.19 -12.14 16.29
C PHE A 26 9.34 -11.37 15.28
N GLU A 27 9.68 -10.12 14.99
CA GLU A 27 8.81 -9.23 14.22
C GLU A 27 9.62 -8.38 13.24
N VAL A 28 9.18 -8.29 11.98
CA VAL A 28 9.68 -7.32 11.01
C VAL A 28 9.14 -5.94 11.41
N THR A 29 10.03 -4.99 11.68
CA THR A 29 9.70 -3.65 12.18
C THR A 29 9.78 -2.56 11.11
N SER A 30 10.49 -2.82 10.02
CA SER A 30 10.52 -1.92 8.86
C SER A 30 9.34 -2.15 7.92
N GLN A 31 9.15 -1.26 6.94
CA GLN A 31 8.06 -1.26 5.94
C GLN A 31 6.67 -1.35 6.59
N ALA A 32 6.46 -0.56 7.64
CA ALA A 32 5.23 -0.54 8.43
C ALA A 32 4.28 0.62 8.09
N SER A 33 4.75 1.64 7.35
CA SER A 33 3.93 2.79 6.97
C SER A 33 3.13 2.54 5.70
N THR A 34 1.95 3.15 5.62
CA THR A 34 1.17 3.27 4.38
C THR A 34 1.91 4.15 3.36
N ASP A 35 1.60 3.99 2.08
CA ASP A 35 2.17 4.76 0.97
C ASP A 35 3.69 4.62 0.77
N LEU A 36 4.30 3.64 1.42
CA LEU A 36 5.69 3.34 1.17
C LEU A 36 5.87 2.81 -0.25
N SER A 37 6.81 3.41 -0.97
CA SER A 37 7.24 2.92 -2.28
C SER A 37 8.76 2.93 -2.37
N TRP A 38 9.29 1.90 -2.98
CA TRP A 38 10.71 1.77 -3.25
C TRP A 38 11.02 1.99 -4.73
N THR A 39 12.13 2.66 -4.99
CA THR A 39 12.71 2.75 -6.33
C THR A 39 13.59 1.53 -6.59
N GLN A 40 13.44 0.90 -7.74
CA GLN A 40 14.32 -0.20 -8.19
C GLN A 40 15.78 0.24 -8.14
N GLY A 41 16.68 -0.65 -7.76
CA GLY A 41 18.12 -0.38 -7.65
C GLY A 41 18.52 0.48 -6.45
N SER A 42 17.59 1.07 -5.70
CA SER A 42 17.91 1.82 -4.48
C SER A 42 18.34 0.88 -3.35
N THR A 43 19.14 1.40 -2.41
CA THR A 43 19.49 0.66 -1.20
C THR A 43 18.44 0.92 -0.12
N GLN A 44 17.90 -0.14 0.47
CA GLN A 44 16.94 -0.08 1.56
C GLN A 44 17.42 -0.93 2.74
N THR A 45 17.01 -0.55 3.95
CA THR A 45 17.33 -1.31 5.16
C THR A 45 16.07 -2.00 5.67
N ILE A 46 16.17 -3.30 5.88
CA ILE A 46 15.13 -4.11 6.52
C ILE A 46 15.53 -4.32 7.97
N THR A 47 14.62 -4.07 8.90
CA THR A 47 14.83 -4.25 10.33
C THR A 47 13.80 -5.18 10.93
N TRP A 48 14.23 -5.92 11.97
CA TRP A 48 13.36 -6.83 12.73
C TRP A 48 13.78 -6.90 14.21
N SER A 49 12.83 -7.24 15.06
CA SER A 49 13.07 -7.49 16.49
C SER A 49 13.57 -8.90 16.69
N VAL A 50 14.81 -9.06 17.12
CA VAL A 50 15.43 -10.38 17.36
C VAL A 50 14.90 -11.03 18.62
N ASN A 51 14.77 -10.26 19.71
CA ASN A 51 14.23 -10.68 21.02
C ASN A 51 14.75 -12.07 21.48
N GLY A 52 16.05 -12.30 21.37
CA GLY A 52 16.68 -13.54 21.81
C GLY A 52 16.42 -14.76 20.90
N THR A 53 15.79 -14.59 19.74
CA THR A 53 15.52 -15.72 18.83
C THR A 53 16.79 -16.23 18.14
N ASN A 54 17.84 -15.42 18.04
CA ASN A 54 19.12 -15.78 17.42
C ASN A 54 19.90 -16.87 18.14
N ILE A 55 19.57 -17.14 19.41
CA ILE A 55 20.17 -18.24 20.18
C ILE A 55 19.44 -19.56 20.03
N LEU A 56 18.26 -19.55 19.42
CA LEU A 56 17.50 -20.78 19.16
C LEU A 56 18.18 -21.62 18.08
N SER A 57 18.04 -22.94 18.18
CA SER A 57 18.63 -23.86 17.21
C SER A 57 18.13 -23.55 15.81
N GLY A 58 19.07 -23.41 14.87
CA GLY A 58 18.78 -23.10 13.47
C GLY A 58 18.34 -21.67 13.17
N ALA A 59 18.41 -20.76 14.14
CA ALA A 59 17.94 -19.38 14.01
C ALA A 59 19.03 -18.30 14.19
N SER A 60 20.30 -18.68 14.21
CA SER A 60 21.43 -17.74 14.24
C SER A 60 21.53 -16.91 12.96
N ASN A 61 21.01 -17.43 11.85
CA ASN A 61 20.95 -16.73 10.57
C ASN A 61 19.54 -16.78 10.02
N VAL A 62 19.22 -15.78 9.17
CA VAL A 62 17.90 -15.62 8.52
C VAL A 62 18.04 -15.48 7.00
N ASN A 63 16.98 -15.80 6.30
CA ASN A 63 16.75 -15.41 4.90
C ASN A 63 15.76 -14.28 4.84
N ILE A 64 15.94 -13.37 3.89
CA ILE A 64 15.04 -12.26 3.62
C ILE A 64 14.48 -12.44 2.22
N LYS A 65 13.17 -12.51 2.12
CA LYS A 65 12.45 -12.76 0.86
C LYS A 65 11.44 -11.66 0.58
N LEU A 66 11.15 -11.47 -0.70
CA LEU A 66 10.18 -10.50 -1.20
C LEU A 66 9.01 -11.23 -1.89
N SER A 67 7.82 -10.84 -1.50
CA SER A 67 6.57 -11.12 -2.19
C SER A 67 6.18 -9.91 -3.04
N THR A 68 5.56 -10.15 -4.20
CA THR A 68 4.94 -9.13 -5.06
C THR A 68 3.42 -9.30 -5.17
N ASP A 69 2.85 -10.26 -4.46
CA ASP A 69 1.43 -10.68 -4.52
C ASP A 69 0.70 -10.53 -3.17
N GLY A 70 1.20 -9.65 -2.29
CA GLY A 70 0.59 -9.35 -0.99
C GLY A 70 0.97 -10.33 0.13
N GLY A 71 1.95 -11.21 -0.10
CA GLY A 71 2.40 -12.20 0.87
C GLY A 71 1.85 -13.61 0.63
N LEU A 72 1.22 -13.87 -0.52
CA LEU A 72 0.75 -15.20 -0.89
C LEU A 72 1.92 -16.13 -1.27
N THR A 73 2.91 -15.59 -1.99
CA THR A 73 4.15 -16.29 -2.33
C THR A 73 5.37 -15.41 -2.12
N PHE A 74 6.55 -16.01 -1.91
CA PHE A 74 7.83 -15.31 -1.71
C PHE A 74 8.91 -15.85 -2.66
N PRO A 75 8.76 -15.62 -3.98
CA PRO A 75 9.65 -16.20 -4.98
C PRO A 75 11.02 -15.52 -5.07
N ILE A 76 11.16 -14.28 -4.55
CA ILE A 76 12.37 -13.50 -4.70
C ILE A 76 13.15 -13.52 -3.39
N THR A 77 14.35 -14.08 -3.41
CA THR A 77 15.28 -14.02 -2.28
C THR A 77 16.13 -12.76 -2.38
N LEU A 78 15.97 -11.83 -1.42
CA LEU A 78 16.76 -10.61 -1.34
C LEU A 78 18.14 -10.88 -0.73
N VAL A 79 18.19 -11.65 0.35
CA VAL A 79 19.43 -12.07 1.02
C VAL A 79 19.23 -13.45 1.61
N SER A 80 20.25 -14.30 1.48
CA SER A 80 20.28 -15.63 2.09
C SER A 80 21.31 -15.69 3.20
N ASN A 81 20.98 -16.37 4.26
CA ASN A 81 21.91 -16.74 5.33
C ASN A 81 22.66 -15.55 5.96
N THR A 82 21.97 -14.43 6.18
CA THR A 82 22.53 -13.27 6.90
C THR A 82 22.38 -13.46 8.42
N PRO A 83 23.25 -12.85 9.26
CA PRO A 83 23.09 -12.95 10.71
C PRO A 83 21.72 -12.49 11.20
N ASN A 84 21.18 -13.18 12.21
CA ASN A 84 19.97 -12.76 12.90
C ASN A 84 20.30 -11.71 13.96
N ASP A 85 20.70 -10.50 13.50
CA ASP A 85 21.17 -9.38 14.32
C ASP A 85 20.20 -8.18 14.34
N GLY A 86 19.08 -8.26 13.60
CA GLY A 86 18.01 -7.27 13.59
C GLY A 86 18.05 -6.28 12.45
N SER A 87 19.03 -6.34 11.52
CA SER A 87 19.14 -5.37 10.43
C SER A 87 19.91 -5.91 9.22
N GLN A 88 19.41 -5.60 8.02
CA GLN A 88 20.12 -5.94 6.77
C GLN A 88 19.83 -4.91 5.69
N SER A 89 20.87 -4.38 5.07
CA SER A 89 20.73 -3.58 3.85
C SER A 89 20.61 -4.47 2.63
N ILE A 90 19.70 -4.09 1.73
CA ILE A 90 19.43 -4.78 0.46
C ILE A 90 19.44 -3.78 -0.70
N VAL A 91 19.66 -4.27 -1.90
CA VAL A 91 19.36 -3.53 -3.13
C VAL A 91 17.97 -3.96 -3.62
N VAL A 92 17.09 -2.99 -3.88
CA VAL A 92 15.74 -3.25 -4.37
C VAL A 92 15.82 -3.89 -5.75
N PRO A 93 15.22 -5.06 -5.97
CA PRO A 93 15.26 -5.73 -7.28
C PRO A 93 14.49 -4.94 -8.34
N ASP A 94 14.81 -5.20 -9.62
CA ASP A 94 14.10 -4.62 -10.76
C ASP A 94 12.76 -5.34 -11.01
N VAL A 95 11.82 -5.06 -10.12
CA VAL A 95 10.43 -5.53 -10.20
C VAL A 95 9.48 -4.35 -10.01
N THR A 96 8.30 -4.45 -10.60
CA THR A 96 7.24 -3.46 -10.45
C THR A 96 6.01 -4.12 -9.85
N ALA A 97 5.62 -3.71 -8.65
CA ALA A 97 4.47 -4.30 -7.95
C ALA A 97 3.87 -3.34 -6.92
N LEU A 98 2.55 -3.46 -6.68
CA LEU A 98 1.79 -2.60 -5.76
C LEU A 98 1.63 -3.19 -4.35
N LYS A 99 1.79 -4.50 -4.20
CA LYS A 99 1.51 -5.22 -2.96
C LYS A 99 2.71 -6.08 -2.55
N CYS A 100 3.85 -5.42 -2.35
CA CYS A 100 5.06 -6.09 -1.89
C CYS A 100 4.99 -6.37 -0.38
N ARG A 101 5.58 -7.48 0.03
CA ARG A 101 5.79 -7.86 1.44
C ARG A 101 7.20 -8.38 1.62
N ILE A 102 7.79 -8.09 2.78
CA ILE A 102 9.06 -8.68 3.23
C ILE A 102 8.76 -9.80 4.20
N LEU A 103 9.37 -10.94 3.97
CA LEU A 103 9.43 -12.06 4.91
C LEU A 103 10.86 -12.19 5.44
N VAL A 104 11.01 -12.29 6.75
CA VAL A 104 12.26 -12.70 7.42
C VAL A 104 12.01 -14.02 8.11
N GLU A 105 12.78 -15.05 7.75
CA GLU A 105 12.67 -16.40 8.29
C GLU A 105 14.03 -16.95 8.67
N PRO A 106 14.18 -17.71 9.76
CA PRO A 106 15.43 -18.39 10.08
C PRO A 106 15.78 -19.44 9.03
N THR A 107 17.06 -19.70 8.89
CA THR A 107 17.55 -20.66 7.89
C THR A 107 17.17 -22.10 8.17
N ASN A 108 16.97 -22.48 9.43
CA ASN A 108 16.64 -23.84 9.84
C ASN A 108 15.80 -23.88 11.13
N SER A 109 14.70 -23.10 11.16
CA SER A 109 13.70 -23.11 12.23
C SER A 109 12.31 -22.86 11.65
N ILE A 110 11.26 -22.85 12.49
CA ILE A 110 9.87 -22.90 12.04
C ILE A 110 9.12 -21.58 12.16
N PHE A 111 9.71 -20.54 12.74
CA PHE A 111 9.09 -19.22 12.88
C PHE A 111 9.48 -18.29 11.73
N TYR A 112 8.67 -17.28 11.51
CA TYR A 112 8.94 -16.20 10.55
C TYR A 112 8.15 -14.96 10.94
N SER A 113 8.45 -13.85 10.30
CA SER A 113 7.64 -12.63 10.39
C SER A 113 7.60 -11.91 9.04
N MET A 114 6.49 -11.23 8.80
CA MET A 114 6.30 -10.35 7.65
C MET A 114 6.07 -8.91 8.13
N ASN A 115 6.47 -7.93 7.31
CA ASN A 115 6.09 -6.55 7.58
C ASN A 115 4.55 -6.38 7.57
N PRO A 116 3.99 -5.52 8.46
CA PRO A 116 2.53 -5.45 8.67
C PRO A 116 1.76 -4.83 7.50
N THR A 117 2.38 -3.93 6.74
CA THR A 117 1.71 -3.15 5.69
C THR A 117 2.32 -3.45 4.33
N PRO A 118 1.52 -3.73 3.29
CA PRO A 118 2.04 -3.82 1.93
C PRO A 118 2.66 -2.51 1.47
N PHE A 119 3.71 -2.59 0.65
CA PHE A 119 4.35 -1.44 0.01
C PHE A 119 4.48 -1.65 -1.49
N ALA A 120 4.77 -0.56 -2.22
CA ALA A 120 4.95 -0.63 -3.67
C ALA A 120 6.44 -0.62 -4.05
N ILE A 121 6.74 -1.16 -5.24
CA ILE A 121 8.04 -0.98 -5.92
C ILE A 121 7.75 -0.44 -7.31
N GLY A 122 8.44 0.67 -7.69
CA GLY A 122 8.29 1.30 -9.00
C GLY A 122 6.99 2.09 -9.19
N TYR A 123 6.23 2.35 -8.12
CA TYR A 123 5.03 3.20 -8.13
C TYR A 123 5.18 4.36 -7.15
N THR A 124 4.51 5.48 -7.46
CA THR A 124 4.21 6.51 -6.47
C THR A 124 2.81 6.27 -5.94
N THR A 125 2.66 6.15 -4.63
CA THR A 125 1.38 5.95 -3.96
C THR A 125 0.99 7.21 -3.19
N VAL A 126 -0.29 7.58 -3.27
CA VAL A 126 -0.86 8.71 -2.53
C VAL A 126 -2.16 8.24 -1.90
N SER A 127 -2.27 8.35 -0.57
CA SER A 127 -3.50 8.12 0.17
C SER A 127 -4.17 9.44 0.55
N ALA A 128 -5.48 9.44 0.53
CA ALA A 128 -6.31 10.57 0.97
C ALA A 128 -7.62 10.05 1.55
N CYS A 129 -8.11 10.72 2.62
CA CYS A 129 -9.44 10.49 3.17
C CYS A 129 -10.30 11.73 2.91
N ASN A 130 -11.46 11.54 2.30
CA ASN A 130 -12.40 12.62 2.00
C ASN A 130 -13.75 12.32 2.65
N THR A 131 -14.33 13.31 3.32
CA THR A 131 -15.64 13.20 3.95
C THR A 131 -16.70 13.84 3.06
N TYR A 132 -17.77 13.10 2.84
CA TYR A 132 -18.94 13.51 2.05
C TYR A 132 -20.18 13.50 2.94
N THR A 133 -20.90 14.62 2.98
CA THR A 133 -22.08 14.80 3.83
C THR A 133 -23.37 14.54 3.04
N PHE A 134 -24.23 13.68 3.57
CA PHE A 134 -25.56 13.48 3.02
C PHE A 134 -26.49 14.62 3.42
N SER A 135 -27.45 14.96 2.55
CA SER A 135 -28.44 15.97 2.88
C SER A 135 -29.33 15.54 4.05
N ALA A 136 -29.40 16.38 5.06
CA ALA A 136 -30.16 16.15 6.29
C ALA A 136 -31.30 17.20 6.45
N PRO A 137 -32.31 16.94 7.31
CA PRO A 137 -32.55 15.68 8.01
C PRO A 137 -33.10 14.56 7.11
N ILE A 138 -32.99 13.32 7.57
CA ILE A 138 -33.62 12.15 6.94
C ILE A 138 -34.73 11.67 7.87
N THR A 139 -35.99 11.79 7.45
CA THR A 139 -37.13 11.25 8.19
C THR A 139 -37.16 9.72 8.04
N ILE A 140 -37.40 9.03 9.14
CA ILE A 140 -37.64 7.59 9.18
C ILE A 140 -39.15 7.42 9.42
N PRO A 141 -39.94 7.15 8.35
CA PRO A 141 -41.40 7.01 8.49
C PRO A 141 -41.75 5.69 9.17
N ASP A 142 -42.84 5.71 9.90
CA ASP A 142 -43.42 4.58 10.62
C ASP A 142 -43.71 3.39 9.68
N GLY A 143 -43.21 2.22 10.03
CA GLY A 143 -43.60 0.91 9.52
C GLY A 143 -43.65 0.72 8.01
N VAL A 144 -42.78 1.37 7.25
CA VAL A 144 -42.80 1.26 5.79
C VAL A 144 -41.84 0.19 5.27
N SER A 145 -42.27 -0.54 4.25
CA SER A 145 -41.41 -1.54 3.60
C SER A 145 -40.31 -0.94 2.72
N SER A 146 -40.46 0.33 2.32
CA SER A 146 -39.49 1.04 1.46
C SER A 146 -38.50 1.85 2.26
N TYR A 147 -37.23 1.88 1.78
CA TYR A 147 -36.21 2.71 2.38
C TYR A 147 -36.32 4.18 1.98
N THR A 148 -36.12 5.08 2.93
CA THR A 148 -35.78 6.47 2.65
C THR A 148 -34.30 6.56 2.30
N THR A 149 -33.96 7.22 1.19
CA THR A 149 -32.61 7.24 0.65
C THR A 149 -32.02 8.66 0.59
N ARG A 150 -30.71 8.78 0.73
CA ARG A 150 -29.92 9.96 0.38
C ARG A 150 -28.71 9.53 -0.43
N GLN A 151 -28.33 10.35 -1.38
CA GLN A 151 -27.25 10.07 -2.30
C GLN A 151 -26.22 11.19 -2.29
N ILE A 152 -24.97 10.80 -2.48
CA ILE A 152 -23.84 11.69 -2.75
C ILE A 152 -23.11 11.16 -3.98
N VAL A 153 -22.39 12.04 -4.66
CA VAL A 153 -21.54 11.67 -5.79
C VAL A 153 -20.09 11.88 -5.39
N VAL A 154 -19.34 10.79 -5.44
CA VAL A 154 -17.89 10.81 -5.23
C VAL A 154 -17.20 11.01 -6.58
N PRO A 155 -16.27 11.97 -6.71
CA PRO A 155 -15.59 12.26 -7.97
C PRO A 155 -14.70 11.10 -8.41
N ALA A 156 -14.37 11.10 -9.70
CA ALA A 156 -13.44 10.12 -10.30
C ALA A 156 -11.98 10.38 -9.90
N ASP A 157 -11.12 9.40 -10.19
CA ASP A 157 -9.66 9.49 -10.14
C ASP A 157 -9.05 9.59 -8.72
N LEU A 158 -9.74 9.05 -7.72
CA LEU A 158 -9.25 9.01 -6.33
C LEU A 158 -8.41 7.76 -6.01
N GLY A 159 -8.34 6.78 -6.91
CA GLY A 159 -7.76 5.46 -6.65
C GLY A 159 -8.79 4.48 -6.08
N ASN A 160 -8.32 3.46 -5.36
CA ASN A 160 -9.19 2.44 -4.79
C ASN A 160 -9.43 2.67 -3.29
N VAL A 161 -10.61 2.27 -2.81
CA VAL A 161 -10.97 2.33 -1.39
C VAL A 161 -10.00 1.49 -0.56
N THR A 162 -9.52 2.09 0.52
CA THR A 162 -8.70 1.41 1.54
C THR A 162 -9.42 1.32 2.88
N ASP A 163 -10.36 2.27 3.13
CA ASP A 163 -11.15 2.30 4.35
C ASP A 163 -12.41 3.15 4.16
N VAL A 164 -13.47 2.86 4.90
CA VAL A 164 -14.73 3.62 4.91
C VAL A 164 -15.25 3.73 6.34
N ASP A 165 -15.60 4.95 6.73
CA ASP A 165 -16.31 5.25 7.98
C ASP A 165 -17.64 5.91 7.70
N VAL A 166 -18.63 5.68 8.54
CA VAL A 166 -19.93 6.37 8.43
C VAL A 166 -20.30 7.03 9.76
N GLU A 167 -20.56 8.33 9.74
CA GLU A 167 -21.06 9.04 10.90
C GLU A 167 -22.54 9.33 10.78
N VAL A 168 -23.29 9.12 11.87
CA VAL A 168 -24.72 9.41 11.95
C VAL A 168 -25.11 9.93 13.33
N ALA A 169 -26.02 10.89 13.35
CA ALA A 169 -26.78 11.27 14.54
C ALA A 169 -28.24 10.85 14.34
N LEU A 170 -28.68 9.85 15.09
CA LEU A 170 -29.92 9.13 14.92
C LEU A 170 -30.78 9.22 16.18
N SER A 171 -32.07 9.50 16.02
CA SER A 171 -33.09 9.36 17.07
C SER A 171 -34.26 8.54 16.55
N HIS A 172 -34.78 7.63 17.37
CA HIS A 172 -35.94 6.78 17.06
C HIS A 172 -36.68 6.40 18.33
N THR A 173 -37.99 6.22 18.22
CA THR A 173 -38.84 5.87 19.40
C THR A 173 -38.76 4.40 19.79
N TYR A 174 -38.22 3.54 18.90
CA TYR A 174 -37.89 2.14 19.17
C TYR A 174 -36.68 1.71 18.34
N MET A 175 -35.50 1.76 18.93
CA MET A 175 -34.22 1.73 18.17
C MET A 175 -34.00 0.44 17.37
N SER A 176 -34.49 -0.72 17.85
CA SER A 176 -34.33 -1.99 17.12
C SER A 176 -35.13 -2.10 15.83
N ASP A 177 -36.03 -1.16 15.56
CA ASP A 177 -36.83 -1.17 14.34
C ASP A 177 -36.10 -0.50 13.18
N VAL A 178 -34.99 0.21 13.49
CA VAL A 178 -34.15 0.88 12.51
C VAL A 178 -33.25 -0.11 11.77
N GLU A 179 -33.35 -0.06 10.46
CA GLU A 179 -32.39 -0.68 9.55
C GLU A 179 -31.67 0.43 8.75
N LEU A 180 -30.36 0.52 8.90
CA LEU A 180 -29.51 1.52 8.25
C LEU A 180 -28.45 0.82 7.41
N GLU A 181 -28.35 1.20 6.16
CA GLU A 181 -27.44 0.58 5.19
C GLU A 181 -26.75 1.63 4.31
N ILE A 182 -25.55 1.29 3.82
CA ILE A 182 -24.85 2.07 2.81
C ILE A 182 -24.53 1.20 1.59
N ILE A 183 -24.64 1.79 0.41
CA ILE A 183 -24.45 1.10 -0.88
C ILE A 183 -23.41 1.87 -1.68
N SER A 184 -22.39 1.16 -2.16
CA SER A 184 -21.35 1.71 -3.03
C SER A 184 -21.83 1.85 -4.49
N PRO A 185 -21.12 2.60 -5.34
CA PRO A 185 -21.40 2.69 -6.78
C PRO A 185 -21.34 1.33 -7.50
N GLN A 186 -20.66 0.34 -6.93
CA GLN A 186 -20.59 -1.02 -7.45
C GLN A 186 -21.70 -1.94 -6.93
N ASN A 187 -22.73 -1.36 -6.29
CA ASN A 187 -23.89 -2.07 -5.71
C ASN A 187 -23.52 -3.02 -4.55
N THR A 188 -22.38 -2.85 -3.91
CA THR A 188 -22.08 -3.53 -2.65
C THR A 188 -22.88 -2.87 -1.54
N THR A 189 -23.68 -3.64 -0.81
CA THR A 189 -24.48 -3.17 0.32
C THR A 189 -23.84 -3.63 1.61
N VAL A 190 -23.67 -2.71 2.57
CA VAL A 190 -23.22 -2.97 3.93
C VAL A 190 -24.30 -2.50 4.91
N ARG A 191 -24.72 -3.40 5.79
CA ARG A 191 -25.63 -3.07 6.88
C ARG A 191 -24.86 -2.43 8.02
N LEU A 192 -25.16 -1.18 8.28
CA LEU A 192 -24.53 -0.41 9.34
C LEU A 192 -25.11 -0.74 10.70
N LEU A 193 -26.45 -0.64 10.80
CA LEU A 193 -27.21 -0.96 12.00
C LEU A 193 -28.41 -1.85 11.64
N GLN A 194 -28.59 -2.94 12.36
CA GLN A 194 -29.77 -3.80 12.23
C GLN A 194 -30.16 -4.39 13.59
N ARG A 195 -31.35 -4.05 14.06
CA ARG A 195 -31.94 -4.57 15.30
C ARG A 195 -31.10 -4.32 16.54
N VAL A 196 -30.48 -3.15 16.63
CA VAL A 196 -29.64 -2.77 17.78
C VAL A 196 -30.47 -2.08 18.86
N CYS A 197 -30.00 -2.11 20.09
CA CYS A 197 -30.49 -1.35 21.25
C CYS A 197 -31.95 -1.59 21.68
N GLY A 198 -32.61 -2.61 21.16
CA GLY A 198 -33.99 -2.99 21.61
C GLY A 198 -34.94 -1.80 21.66
N SER A 199 -35.69 -1.67 22.74
CA SER A 199 -36.67 -0.60 22.97
C SER A 199 -36.09 0.74 23.40
N SER A 200 -34.75 0.93 23.30
CA SER A 200 -34.11 2.20 23.62
C SER A 200 -34.70 3.34 22.80
N ARG A 201 -34.86 4.52 23.43
CA ARG A 201 -35.25 5.80 22.81
C ARG A 201 -34.14 6.84 22.92
N ILE A 202 -32.97 6.43 23.43
CA ILE A 202 -31.85 7.32 23.61
C ILE A 202 -31.24 7.64 22.23
N PRO A 203 -31.10 8.92 21.87
CA PRO A 203 -30.47 9.30 20.63
C PRO A 203 -29.03 8.78 20.57
N LEU A 204 -28.61 8.35 19.39
CA LEU A 204 -27.26 7.82 19.15
C LEU A 204 -26.47 8.77 18.27
N THR A 205 -25.24 9.06 18.68
CA THR A 205 -24.25 9.78 17.87
C THR A 205 -23.08 8.85 17.63
N LEU A 206 -22.99 8.31 16.41
CA LEU A 206 -22.12 7.19 16.09
C LEU A 206 -21.14 7.54 14.99
N LYS A 207 -19.89 7.12 15.16
CA LYS A 207 -18.98 6.78 14.07
C LYS A 207 -18.99 5.26 13.93
N ILE A 208 -19.41 4.77 12.80
CA ILE A 208 -19.44 3.35 12.47
C ILE A 208 -18.16 3.01 11.71
N ASP A 209 -17.36 2.12 12.30
CA ASP A 209 -15.99 1.82 11.91
C ASP A 209 -15.69 0.35 12.28
N ASP A 210 -15.03 -0.39 11.39
CA ASP A 210 -14.71 -1.82 11.60
C ASP A 210 -13.86 -2.06 12.86
N SER A 211 -13.07 -1.06 13.28
CA SER A 211 -12.26 -1.07 14.51
C SER A 211 -13.03 -0.66 15.77
N GLY A 212 -14.31 -0.34 15.64
CA GLY A 212 -15.14 0.14 16.72
C GLY A 212 -15.43 -0.91 17.80
N SER A 213 -16.13 -0.46 18.84
CA SER A 213 -16.58 -1.31 19.95
C SER A 213 -18.07 -1.65 19.82
N VAL A 214 -18.56 -2.51 20.69
CA VAL A 214 -20.00 -2.79 20.80
C VAL A 214 -20.74 -1.53 21.25
N ILE A 215 -21.85 -1.21 20.57
CA ILE A 215 -22.69 -0.04 20.85
C ILE A 215 -23.20 -0.03 22.30
N GLN A 216 -23.10 1.13 22.96
CA GLN A 216 -23.60 1.37 24.32
C GLN A 216 -24.99 2.05 24.24
N CYS A 217 -26.04 1.25 24.31
CA CYS A 217 -27.43 1.69 24.09
C CYS A 217 -27.99 2.63 25.18
N ALA A 218 -27.30 2.79 26.29
CA ALA A 218 -27.69 3.66 27.40
C ALA A 218 -26.97 5.03 27.38
N SER A 219 -26.12 5.29 26.39
CA SER A 219 -25.37 6.55 26.24
C SER A 219 -25.80 7.31 24.98
N SER A 220 -25.94 8.61 25.11
CA SER A 220 -26.11 9.56 24.02
C SER A 220 -24.80 10.21 23.56
N ASP A 221 -23.71 9.88 24.23
CA ASP A 221 -22.39 10.40 23.89
C ASP A 221 -21.93 9.88 22.50
N PHE A 222 -20.97 10.55 21.92
CA PHE A 222 -20.34 10.08 20.69
C PHE A 222 -19.63 8.74 20.92
N GLN A 223 -19.88 7.76 20.05
CA GLN A 223 -19.33 6.42 20.13
C GLN A 223 -18.72 6.00 18.79
N VAL A 224 -17.60 5.27 18.85
CA VAL A 224 -17.05 4.55 17.71
C VAL A 224 -17.48 3.08 17.84
N VAL A 225 -18.30 2.61 16.88
CA VAL A 225 -18.97 1.32 16.98
C VAL A 225 -18.74 0.44 15.75
N THR A 226 -18.70 -0.86 15.96
CA THR A 226 -18.60 -1.84 14.87
C THR A 226 -19.95 -1.93 14.12
N PRO A 227 -19.95 -1.96 12.78
CA PRO A 227 -21.17 -2.17 11.98
C PRO A 227 -21.71 -3.60 12.11
N THR A 228 -22.92 -3.82 11.61
CA THR A 228 -23.50 -5.17 11.48
C THR A 228 -22.75 -6.02 10.46
N ASP A 229 -22.46 -5.47 9.27
CA ASP A 229 -21.56 -6.06 8.26
C ASP A 229 -20.33 -5.16 8.13
N LEU A 230 -19.16 -5.75 7.92
CA LEU A 230 -17.91 -4.99 7.86
C LEU A 230 -17.85 -4.04 6.66
N LEU A 231 -17.42 -2.79 6.90
CA LEU A 231 -17.20 -1.76 5.91
C LEU A 231 -16.00 -2.09 4.99
N SER A 232 -15.08 -2.92 5.46
CA SER A 232 -13.99 -3.48 4.65
C SER A 232 -14.47 -4.27 3.42
N GLY A 233 -15.76 -4.60 3.33
CA GLY A 233 -16.40 -5.09 2.11
C GLY A 233 -16.30 -4.13 0.91
N PHE A 234 -15.99 -2.85 1.13
CA PHE A 234 -15.76 -1.86 0.09
C PHE A 234 -14.28 -1.77 -0.35
N ASN A 235 -13.36 -2.39 0.37
CA ASN A 235 -11.94 -2.29 0.10
C ASN A 235 -11.58 -2.76 -1.32
N ALA A 236 -10.63 -2.06 -1.94
CA ALA A 236 -10.20 -2.23 -3.33
C ALA A 236 -11.24 -1.87 -4.41
N GLN A 237 -12.45 -1.42 -4.05
CA GLN A 237 -13.42 -0.91 -5.02
C GLN A 237 -13.02 0.49 -5.51
N ASN A 238 -13.44 0.84 -6.72
CA ASN A 238 -13.39 2.22 -7.21
C ASN A 238 -14.50 3.02 -6.52
N PRO A 239 -14.20 4.08 -5.74
CA PRO A 239 -15.21 4.85 -5.02
C PRO A 239 -16.04 5.79 -5.91
N ALA A 240 -15.60 6.05 -7.15
CA ALA A 240 -16.22 7.02 -8.04
C ALA A 240 -17.67 6.66 -8.40
N GLY A 241 -18.57 7.61 -8.26
CA GLY A 241 -19.98 7.44 -8.58
C GLY A 241 -20.91 7.71 -7.40
N THR A 242 -22.11 7.16 -7.45
CA THR A 242 -23.15 7.44 -6.47
C THR A 242 -23.09 6.47 -5.30
N TRP A 243 -22.89 7.01 -4.10
CA TRP A 243 -23.05 6.32 -2.84
C TRP A 243 -24.44 6.61 -2.28
N THR A 244 -25.12 5.59 -1.77
CA THR A 244 -26.48 5.71 -1.26
C THR A 244 -26.53 5.29 0.20
N LEU A 245 -26.91 6.21 1.09
CA LEU A 245 -27.33 5.90 2.45
C LEU A 245 -28.82 5.66 2.45
N ARG A 246 -29.29 4.56 3.05
CA ARG A 246 -30.70 4.26 3.15
C ARG A 246 -31.08 3.78 4.53
N VAL A 247 -32.27 4.20 4.97
CA VAL A 247 -32.82 3.87 6.29
C VAL A 247 -34.28 3.55 6.19
N ARG A 248 -34.77 2.65 7.02
CA ARG A 248 -36.19 2.39 7.24
C ARG A 248 -36.48 2.01 8.68
N ASP A 249 -37.74 2.17 9.06
CA ASP A 249 -38.34 1.52 10.19
C ASP A 249 -39.02 0.22 9.69
N ALA A 250 -38.61 -0.91 10.23
CA ALA A 250 -39.10 -2.22 9.79
C ALA A 250 -40.39 -2.66 10.44
N TYR A 251 -40.89 -1.94 11.47
CA TYR A 251 -42.09 -2.27 12.23
C TYR A 251 -42.96 -1.03 12.45
N ALA A 252 -44.25 -1.25 12.72
CA ALA A 252 -45.20 -0.16 12.89
C ALA A 252 -45.24 0.42 14.30
N ASN A 253 -45.75 1.65 14.44
CA ASN A 253 -46.03 2.45 15.64
C ASN A 253 -44.86 3.28 16.16
N ASP A 254 -43.79 3.39 15.41
CA ASP A 254 -42.60 4.13 15.80
C ASP A 254 -42.09 5.02 14.65
N SER A 255 -41.28 6.01 14.97
CA SER A 255 -40.70 6.89 13.96
C SER A 255 -39.40 7.53 14.45
N GLY A 256 -38.62 8.06 13.53
CA GLY A 256 -37.35 8.66 13.87
C GLY A 256 -36.81 9.63 12.85
N THR A 257 -35.59 10.07 13.10
CA THR A 257 -34.89 11.02 12.23
C THR A 257 -33.37 10.82 12.34
N ILE A 258 -32.70 10.90 11.22
CA ILE A 258 -31.24 11.13 11.18
C ILE A 258 -31.04 12.62 10.99
N SER A 259 -30.48 13.30 11.98
CA SER A 259 -30.26 14.75 11.97
C SER A 259 -28.98 15.15 11.22
N SER A 260 -27.99 14.26 11.17
CA SER A 260 -26.78 14.42 10.37
C SER A 260 -26.22 13.08 9.94
N SER A 261 -25.63 13.02 8.77
CA SER A 261 -24.91 11.83 8.29
C SER A 261 -23.82 12.19 7.30
N SER A 262 -22.71 11.46 7.37
CA SER A 262 -21.60 11.59 6.44
C SER A 262 -20.91 10.24 6.23
N VAL A 263 -20.19 10.13 5.13
CA VAL A 263 -19.28 9.02 4.87
C VAL A 263 -17.88 9.57 4.62
N THR A 264 -16.88 9.03 5.31
CA THR A 264 -15.47 9.27 5.06
C THR A 264 -14.94 8.09 4.26
N ILE A 265 -14.36 8.37 3.10
CA ILE A 265 -13.81 7.36 2.20
C ILE A 265 -12.33 7.63 2.08
N CYS A 266 -11.52 6.70 2.58
CA CYS A 266 -10.08 6.70 2.42
C CYS A 266 -9.72 5.90 1.16
N THR A 267 -8.83 6.45 0.36
CA THR A 267 -8.43 5.88 -0.93
C THR A 267 -6.93 5.89 -1.08
N GLN A 268 -6.41 4.97 -1.87
CA GLN A 268 -5.02 4.97 -2.32
C GLN A 268 -4.96 4.95 -3.83
N LYS A 269 -4.31 5.96 -4.40
CA LYS A 269 -4.00 6.04 -5.82
C LYS A 269 -2.54 5.68 -6.03
N ALA A 270 -2.29 4.75 -6.95
CA ALA A 270 -0.94 4.41 -7.38
C ALA A 270 -0.75 4.83 -8.83
N THR A 271 0.34 5.54 -9.08
CA THR A 271 0.79 5.88 -10.43
C THR A 271 2.12 5.21 -10.68
N LEU A 272 2.30 4.62 -11.86
CA LEU A 272 3.60 4.06 -12.22
C LEU A 272 4.64 5.17 -12.12
N GLY A 273 5.67 4.93 -11.31
CA GLY A 273 6.79 5.84 -11.19
C GLY A 273 7.46 5.97 -12.54
N THR A 274 7.49 7.18 -13.07
CA THR A 274 8.30 7.53 -14.25
C THR A 274 9.70 7.95 -13.82
N GLU A 275 10.16 7.54 -12.66
CA GLU A 275 11.56 7.76 -12.32
C GLU A 275 12.40 6.97 -13.30
N GLN A 276 12.98 7.71 -14.22
CA GLN A 276 14.17 7.24 -14.90
C GLN A 276 15.13 6.82 -13.79
N LEU A 277 15.60 5.59 -13.85
CA LEU A 277 16.67 5.13 -12.98
C LEU A 277 17.86 6.06 -13.23
N GLY A 278 17.88 7.16 -12.49
CA GLY A 278 18.94 8.15 -12.56
C GLY A 278 20.26 7.51 -12.17
N ILE A 279 21.34 7.96 -12.76
CA ILE A 279 22.68 7.52 -12.37
C ILE A 279 23.05 8.28 -11.11
N ALA A 280 23.15 7.57 -9.98
CA ALA A 280 23.57 8.15 -8.71
C ALA A 280 24.96 8.80 -8.85
N ASP A 281 25.21 9.90 -8.15
CA ASP A 281 26.45 10.66 -8.15
C ASP A 281 26.89 11.20 -9.53
N PHE A 282 25.94 11.34 -10.47
CA PHE A 282 26.20 11.86 -11.80
C PHE A 282 26.68 13.33 -11.76
N LYS A 283 27.84 13.58 -12.34
CA LYS A 283 28.41 14.92 -12.48
C LYS A 283 28.71 15.19 -13.94
N LEU A 284 28.35 16.39 -14.40
CA LEU A 284 28.67 16.93 -15.71
C LEU A 284 29.21 18.35 -15.52
N PHE A 285 30.48 18.56 -15.84
CA PHE A 285 31.14 19.83 -15.62
C PHE A 285 32.32 20.07 -16.60
N PRO A 286 32.64 21.35 -16.89
CA PRO A 286 31.88 22.54 -16.56
C PRO A 286 30.63 22.64 -17.39
N ASN A 287 29.62 23.34 -16.86
CA ASN A 287 28.41 23.73 -17.59
C ASN A 287 28.03 25.16 -17.15
N PRO A 288 28.17 26.18 -17.98
CA PRO A 288 28.55 26.16 -19.41
C PRO A 288 29.98 25.72 -19.68
N SER A 289 30.27 25.25 -20.91
CA SER A 289 31.55 24.77 -21.38
C SER A 289 31.94 25.38 -22.74
N ASP A 290 33.21 25.32 -23.09
CA ASP A 290 33.77 25.67 -24.40
C ASP A 290 33.68 24.55 -25.45
N GLY A 291 32.84 23.56 -25.20
CA GLY A 291 32.70 22.34 -25.98
C GLY A 291 33.50 21.16 -25.40
N ASN A 292 34.26 21.37 -24.31
CA ASN A 292 34.93 20.31 -23.59
C ASN A 292 34.37 20.20 -22.18
N PHE A 293 33.81 19.04 -21.81
CA PHE A 293 33.25 18.78 -20.50
C PHE A 293 33.52 17.35 -20.06
N LYS A 294 33.43 17.12 -18.78
CA LYS A 294 33.67 15.83 -18.14
C LYS A 294 32.37 15.24 -17.59
N ILE A 295 32.24 13.94 -17.70
CA ILE A 295 31.18 13.16 -17.08
C ILE A 295 31.80 12.21 -16.06
N GLU A 296 31.28 12.23 -14.84
CA GLU A 296 31.71 11.34 -13.76
C GLU A 296 30.48 10.74 -13.06
N PHE A 297 30.55 9.45 -12.75
CA PHE A 297 29.56 8.73 -11.92
C PHE A 297 30.06 7.34 -11.51
N SER A 298 29.39 6.74 -10.53
CA SER A 298 29.63 5.36 -10.13
C SER A 298 28.72 4.42 -10.92
N SER A 299 29.31 3.54 -11.74
CA SER A 299 28.58 2.50 -12.46
C SER A 299 28.43 1.25 -11.61
N VAL A 300 27.26 0.64 -11.65
CA VAL A 300 26.95 -0.67 -11.04
C VAL A 300 26.54 -1.70 -12.10
N SER A 301 26.51 -1.29 -13.39
CA SER A 301 26.14 -2.15 -14.51
C SER A 301 27.32 -2.99 -14.98
N SER A 302 27.03 -4.18 -15.47
CA SER A 302 27.98 -5.02 -16.23
C SER A 302 27.88 -4.78 -17.76
N LEU A 303 26.99 -3.91 -18.19
CA LEU A 303 26.79 -3.57 -19.61
C LEU A 303 27.64 -2.36 -20.00
N PRO A 304 27.98 -2.20 -21.29
CA PRO A 304 28.71 -1.03 -21.78
C PRO A 304 27.96 0.27 -21.55
N ILE A 305 28.71 1.33 -21.22
CA ILE A 305 28.18 2.68 -21.00
C ILE A 305 28.07 3.40 -22.36
N VAL A 306 26.91 3.97 -22.66
CA VAL A 306 26.68 4.73 -23.88
C VAL A 306 26.47 6.21 -23.54
N VAL A 307 27.29 7.08 -24.12
CA VAL A 307 27.16 8.54 -24.04
C VAL A 307 26.72 9.06 -25.40
N SER A 308 25.61 9.80 -25.44
CA SER A 308 25.13 10.48 -26.63
C SER A 308 24.80 11.95 -26.36
N VAL A 309 25.00 12.81 -27.36
CA VAL A 309 24.68 14.23 -27.31
C VAL A 309 23.83 14.59 -28.53
N VAL A 310 22.72 15.28 -28.29
CA VAL A 310 21.83 15.78 -29.34
C VAL A 310 21.65 17.28 -29.22
N ASP A 311 21.38 17.95 -30.35
CA ASP A 311 20.99 19.35 -30.37
C ASP A 311 19.48 19.50 -30.04
N MET A 312 18.98 20.73 -29.96
CA MET A 312 17.59 21.03 -29.63
C MET A 312 16.59 20.59 -30.69
N LEU A 313 17.04 20.16 -31.87
CA LEU A 313 16.22 19.57 -32.94
C LEU A 313 16.26 18.03 -32.90
N GLY A 314 16.94 17.44 -31.90
CA GLY A 314 17.08 16.00 -31.76
C GLY A 314 18.15 15.37 -32.68
N ARG A 315 18.97 16.17 -33.38
CA ARG A 315 20.04 15.65 -34.25
C ARG A 315 21.21 15.24 -33.35
N LYS A 316 21.69 14.01 -33.58
CA LYS A 316 22.82 13.45 -32.83
C LYS A 316 24.11 14.10 -33.31
N VAL A 317 24.85 14.73 -32.38
CA VAL A 317 26.14 15.38 -32.64
C VAL A 317 27.31 14.58 -32.09
N TYR A 318 27.03 13.68 -31.14
CA TYR A 318 28.02 12.78 -30.57
C TYR A 318 27.38 11.48 -30.11
N GLN A 319 28.05 10.36 -30.27
CA GLN A 319 27.75 9.09 -29.61
C GLN A 319 29.00 8.26 -29.49
N LYS A 320 29.23 7.71 -28.31
CA LYS A 320 30.34 6.77 -28.06
C LYS A 320 29.91 5.75 -27.00
N GLN A 321 30.33 4.53 -27.20
CA GLN A 321 30.20 3.44 -26.27
C GLN A 321 31.55 3.25 -25.56
N TYR A 322 31.49 3.04 -24.26
CA TYR A 322 32.63 2.81 -23.38
C TYR A 322 32.50 1.45 -22.72
N GLU A 323 33.64 0.87 -22.37
CA GLU A 323 33.67 -0.36 -21.60
C GLU A 323 33.18 -0.10 -20.17
N THR A 324 32.69 -1.15 -19.53
CA THR A 324 32.22 -1.10 -18.16
C THR A 324 33.33 -0.78 -17.20
N THR A 325 33.10 0.19 -16.32
CA THR A 325 34.04 0.57 -15.24
C THR A 325 33.29 1.00 -14.01
N ALA A 326 33.72 0.59 -12.81
CA ALA A 326 33.04 0.93 -11.56
C ALA A 326 33.01 2.46 -11.29
N ASN A 327 33.98 3.20 -11.79
CA ASN A 327 34.02 4.66 -11.71
C ASN A 327 34.22 5.23 -13.11
N PHE A 328 33.14 5.67 -13.72
CA PHE A 328 33.18 6.30 -15.04
C PHE A 328 33.64 7.74 -14.91
N SER A 329 34.67 8.11 -15.71
CA SER A 329 35.29 9.44 -15.66
C SER A 329 35.88 9.76 -17.03
N GLU A 330 35.09 10.38 -17.90
CA GLU A 330 35.47 10.62 -19.32
C GLU A 330 35.28 12.08 -19.72
N SER A 331 36.23 12.57 -20.52
CA SER A 331 36.14 13.90 -21.15
C SER A 331 35.56 13.80 -22.54
N ILE A 332 34.54 14.61 -22.80
CA ILE A 332 33.83 14.70 -24.08
C ILE A 332 34.27 15.99 -24.77
N ASP A 333 34.76 15.88 -25.98
CA ASP A 333 35.21 17.02 -26.79
C ASP A 333 34.24 17.28 -27.95
N LEU A 334 33.50 18.39 -27.89
CA LEU A 334 32.56 18.89 -28.88
C LEU A 334 32.97 20.22 -29.50
N LYS A 335 34.28 20.57 -29.47
CA LYS A 335 34.79 21.88 -29.92
C LYS A 335 34.49 22.26 -31.39
N LYS A 336 33.97 21.33 -32.18
CA LYS A 336 33.63 21.56 -33.59
C LYS A 336 32.13 21.86 -33.82
N ILE A 337 31.36 22.01 -32.73
CA ILE A 337 29.92 22.34 -32.84
C ILE A 337 29.68 23.81 -32.53
N MET A 338 28.51 24.32 -32.98
CA MET A 338 28.10 25.71 -32.73
C MET A 338 27.75 25.94 -31.26
N ALA A 339 27.98 27.16 -30.75
CA ALA A 339 27.47 27.58 -29.47
C ALA A 339 25.95 27.38 -29.40
N GLY A 340 25.47 26.83 -28.27
CA GLY A 340 24.06 26.53 -28.12
C GLY A 340 23.77 25.59 -26.95
N VAL A 341 22.52 25.16 -26.89
CA VAL A 341 22.04 24.20 -25.88
C VAL A 341 21.98 22.80 -26.47
N TYR A 342 22.53 21.84 -25.75
CA TYR A 342 22.57 20.43 -26.12
C TYR A 342 22.05 19.57 -24.98
N VAL A 343 21.59 18.38 -25.30
CA VAL A 343 21.14 17.37 -24.35
C VAL A 343 22.12 16.21 -24.37
N VAL A 344 22.73 15.94 -23.22
CA VAL A 344 23.60 14.81 -22.98
C VAL A 344 22.77 13.69 -22.36
N THR A 345 22.82 12.52 -22.94
CA THR A 345 22.20 11.29 -22.42
C THR A 345 23.30 10.28 -22.15
N VAL A 346 23.29 9.73 -20.95
CA VAL A 346 24.18 8.62 -20.54
C VAL A 346 23.31 7.43 -20.18
N GLU A 347 23.60 6.29 -20.78
CA GLU A 347 22.97 5.01 -20.49
C GLU A 347 23.99 4.06 -19.88
N ASP A 348 23.67 3.49 -18.73
CA ASP A 348 24.50 2.57 -17.95
C ASP A 348 23.67 1.35 -17.56
N GLY A 349 23.60 0.36 -18.43
CA GLY A 349 22.63 -0.72 -18.36
C GLY A 349 21.20 -0.20 -18.50
N ASP A 350 20.37 -0.48 -17.49
CA ASP A 350 18.98 -0.02 -17.45
C ASP A 350 18.83 1.41 -16.89
N ARG A 351 19.96 2.00 -16.40
CA ARG A 351 19.96 3.37 -15.88
C ARG A 351 20.21 4.38 -16.97
N LYS A 352 19.53 5.51 -16.90
CA LYS A 352 19.65 6.59 -17.87
C LYS A 352 19.65 7.94 -17.18
N GLU A 353 20.63 8.77 -17.49
CA GLU A 353 20.69 10.15 -17.04
C GLU A 353 20.63 11.10 -18.22
N VAL A 354 19.85 12.17 -18.10
CA VAL A 354 19.69 13.20 -19.13
C VAL A 354 19.98 14.57 -18.55
N LYS A 355 20.98 15.25 -19.05
CA LYS A 355 21.38 16.61 -18.61
C LYS A 355 21.48 17.57 -19.79
N LYS A 356 21.08 18.81 -19.52
CA LYS A 356 21.30 19.92 -20.44
C LYS A 356 22.72 20.49 -20.24
N ILE A 357 23.42 20.72 -21.34
CA ILE A 357 24.70 21.44 -21.37
C ILE A 357 24.60 22.66 -22.26
N VAL A 358 25.28 23.74 -21.88
CA VAL A 358 25.40 24.95 -22.66
C VAL A 358 26.82 25.05 -23.21
N ILE A 359 26.95 25.13 -24.53
CA ILE A 359 28.24 25.35 -25.23
C ILE A 359 28.33 26.83 -25.59
N GLN A 360 29.48 27.47 -25.25
CA GLN A 360 29.75 28.89 -25.50
C GLN A 360 30.83 29.07 -26.53
#